data_41213ce3c32113227e7cf7d62fd247ac
#
_entry.id   41213ce3c32113227e7cf7d62fd247ac
#
_cell.length_a   1.000
_cell.length_b   1.000
_cell.length_c   1.000
_cell.angle_alpha   90.00
_cell.angle_beta   90.00
_cell.angle_gamma   90.00
#
_symmetry.space_group_name_H-M   'P 1'
#
loop_
_entity.id
_entity.type
_entity.pdbx_description
1 polymer ?
#
loop_
_entity_poly.entity_id
_entity_poly.type
_entity_poly.pdbx_seq_one_letter_code
_entity_poly.pdbx_strand_id
1 'polypeptide(L)'
;MAKNYEGRKENGEGNVRKLPSGKYECVVQSKYINPKTGKPKRIKRVGETEKAAREKAKLDLVAWEKEIERGRDTKINKAKTFGEYMSEYIETEVKPNITGSGYHTYINNMNRNFFDFPISKYQLHMLNAVEFERYFDTILELKSKKTCSLPMQLCKRCCKWLVDRSLLK
;
A
#
# COMPACT_ATOMS: atom_id res chain seq x y z
N MET A 1 30.82 -34.77 25.54
CA MET A 1 29.93 -35.32 24.52
C MET A 1 29.27 -34.17 23.77
N ALA A 2 29.71 -33.86 22.56
CA ALA A 2 29.14 -32.81 21.73
C ALA A 2 27.82 -33.30 21.17
N LYS A 3 26.70 -32.59 21.40
CA LYS A 3 25.43 -32.84 20.77
C LYS A 3 25.55 -32.47 19.29
N ASN A 4 25.49 -33.47 18.43
CA ASN A 4 25.33 -33.28 16.99
C ASN A 4 24.06 -32.45 16.74
N TYR A 5 24.19 -31.21 16.28
CA TYR A 5 23.14 -30.40 15.72
C TYR A 5 22.94 -30.81 14.25
N GLU A 6 22.31 -31.97 14.04
CA GLU A 6 21.80 -32.31 12.72
C GLU A 6 20.68 -31.33 12.34
N GLY A 7 20.95 -30.57 11.28
CA GLY A 7 19.94 -29.96 10.43
C GLY A 7 19.07 -28.86 11.07
N ARG A 8 19.58 -27.62 11.16
CA ARG A 8 18.66 -26.47 11.12
C ARG A 8 17.86 -26.54 9.81
N LYS A 9 16.57 -26.82 9.94
CA LYS A 9 15.62 -26.76 8.80
C LYS A 9 15.71 -25.38 8.18
N GLU A 10 15.80 -25.33 6.84
CA GLU A 10 15.81 -24.08 6.11
C GLU A 10 14.57 -23.25 6.43
N ASN A 11 14.73 -21.92 6.50
CA ASN A 11 13.62 -21.01 6.71
C ASN A 11 12.57 -21.16 5.60
N GLY A 12 11.38 -21.61 5.94
CA GLY A 12 10.28 -21.83 4.98
C GLY A 12 9.81 -23.27 4.85
N GLU A 13 10.53 -24.26 5.39
CA GLU A 13 10.10 -25.68 5.34
C GLU A 13 8.88 -25.98 6.21
N GLY A 14 8.59 -25.13 7.19
CA GLY A 14 7.45 -25.30 8.11
C GLY A 14 7.63 -26.42 9.15
N ASN A 15 6.93 -26.31 10.24
CA ASN A 15 6.83 -27.36 11.26
C ASN A 15 5.65 -28.27 10.97
N VAL A 16 5.89 -29.59 10.94
CA VAL A 16 4.84 -30.59 10.79
C VAL A 16 4.68 -31.36 12.09
N ARG A 17 3.43 -31.58 12.50
CA ARG A 17 3.09 -32.44 13.63
C ARG A 17 1.95 -33.40 13.26
N LYS A 18 1.98 -34.61 13.80
CA LYS A 18 0.87 -35.55 13.68
C LYS A 18 -0.22 -35.20 14.68
N LEU A 19 -1.45 -35.13 14.23
CA LEU A 19 -2.63 -34.88 15.05
C LEU A 19 -3.17 -36.18 15.66
N PRO A 20 -3.94 -36.11 16.74
CA PRO A 20 -4.60 -37.29 17.31
C PRO A 20 -5.52 -38.00 16.32
N SER A 21 -6.05 -37.30 15.32
CA SER A 21 -6.86 -37.81 14.22
C SER A 21 -6.08 -38.66 13.19
N GLY A 22 -4.76 -38.85 13.38
CA GLY A 22 -3.90 -39.53 12.42
C GLY A 22 -3.42 -38.66 11.27
N LYS A 23 -3.99 -37.46 11.04
CA LYS A 23 -3.60 -36.47 10.00
C LYS A 23 -2.39 -35.69 10.42
N TYR A 24 -1.80 -34.96 9.46
CA TYR A 24 -0.63 -34.11 9.67
C TYR A 24 -1.00 -32.66 9.54
N GLU A 25 -0.61 -31.82 10.51
CA GLU A 25 -0.70 -30.36 10.44
C GLU A 25 0.66 -29.78 10.09
N CYS A 26 0.72 -28.95 9.06
CA CYS A 26 1.90 -28.16 8.72
C CYS A 26 1.66 -26.69 9.01
N VAL A 27 2.63 -26.05 9.68
CA VAL A 27 2.64 -24.60 9.96
C VAL A 27 3.84 -23.99 9.25
N VAL A 28 3.59 -23.10 8.30
CA VAL A 28 4.62 -22.30 7.63
C VAL A 28 4.48 -20.85 8.06
N GLN A 29 5.60 -20.12 8.04
CA GLN A 29 5.63 -18.71 8.39
C GLN A 29 6.19 -17.91 7.22
N SER A 30 5.49 -16.83 6.84
CA SER A 30 5.96 -15.90 5.82
C SER A 30 7.13 -15.05 6.34
N LYS A 31 8.00 -14.66 5.41
CA LYS A 31 9.02 -13.60 5.62
C LYS A 31 8.38 -12.21 5.76
N TYR A 32 7.13 -12.05 5.34
CA TYR A 32 6.40 -10.78 5.39
C TYR A 32 5.55 -10.65 6.64
N ILE A 33 5.47 -9.43 7.14
CA ILE A 33 4.61 -9.06 8.26
C ILE A 33 3.18 -8.87 7.77
N ASN A 34 2.21 -9.48 8.46
CA ASN A 34 0.80 -9.25 8.18
C ASN A 34 0.42 -7.82 8.64
N PRO A 35 -0.05 -6.97 7.72
CA PRO A 35 -0.34 -5.57 8.00
C PRO A 35 -1.47 -5.36 9.00
N LYS A 36 -2.39 -6.34 9.12
CA LYS A 36 -3.52 -6.24 10.07
C LYS A 36 -3.09 -6.53 11.51
N THR A 37 -2.06 -7.36 11.70
CA THR A 37 -1.67 -7.84 13.04
C THR A 37 -0.27 -7.39 13.48
N GLY A 38 0.53 -6.80 12.58
CA GLY A 38 1.91 -6.41 12.85
C GLY A 38 2.88 -7.59 13.09
N LYS A 39 2.43 -8.83 12.92
CA LYS A 39 3.20 -10.05 13.16
C LYS A 39 3.42 -10.85 11.87
N PRO A 40 4.47 -11.68 11.76
CA PRO A 40 4.65 -12.56 10.62
C PRO A 40 3.42 -13.46 10.40
N LYS A 41 2.96 -13.56 9.16
CA LYS A 41 1.81 -14.40 8.81
C LYS A 41 2.18 -15.86 8.99
N ARG A 42 1.36 -16.60 9.75
CA ARG A 42 1.43 -18.06 9.90
C ARG A 42 0.26 -18.70 9.17
N ILE A 43 0.55 -19.70 8.36
CA ILE A 43 -0.44 -20.48 7.63
C ILE A 43 -0.38 -21.91 8.14
N LYS A 44 -1.54 -22.44 8.51
CA LYS A 44 -1.71 -23.82 8.98
C LYS A 44 -2.54 -24.59 7.97
N ARG A 45 -2.09 -25.78 7.60
CA ARG A 45 -2.86 -26.70 6.74
C ARG A 45 -2.75 -28.12 7.25
N VAL A 46 -3.81 -28.87 7.03
CA VAL A 46 -3.91 -30.27 7.41
C VAL A 46 -3.96 -31.14 6.15
N GLY A 47 -3.27 -32.25 6.16
CA GLY A 47 -3.24 -33.25 5.10
C GLY A 47 -3.24 -34.67 5.65
N GLU A 48 -3.59 -35.64 4.81
CA GLU A 48 -3.58 -37.07 5.15
C GLU A 48 -2.13 -37.58 5.33
N THR A 49 -1.18 -36.97 4.63
CA THR A 49 0.25 -37.23 4.74
C THR A 49 1.01 -35.96 5.09
N GLU A 50 2.21 -36.12 5.63
CA GLU A 50 3.12 -35.01 5.90
C GLU A 50 3.41 -34.18 4.63
N LYS A 51 3.66 -34.88 3.51
CA LYS A 51 3.93 -34.24 2.21
C LYS A 51 2.74 -33.40 1.75
N ALA A 52 1.51 -33.94 1.81
CA ALA A 52 0.31 -33.24 1.40
C ALA A 52 0.02 -32.01 2.29
N ALA A 53 0.28 -32.09 3.61
CA ALA A 53 0.15 -30.96 4.50
C ALA A 53 1.15 -29.84 4.19
N ARG A 54 2.41 -30.19 3.88
CA ARG A 54 3.46 -29.24 3.49
C ARG A 54 3.14 -28.55 2.17
N GLU A 55 2.73 -29.31 1.14
CA GLU A 55 2.40 -28.76 -0.18
C GLU A 55 1.25 -27.76 -0.09
N LYS A 56 0.15 -28.13 0.59
CA LYS A 56 -0.97 -27.21 0.80
C LYS A 56 -0.56 -25.94 1.53
N ALA A 57 0.24 -26.05 2.59
CA ALA A 57 0.69 -24.88 3.35
C ALA A 57 1.62 -23.99 2.54
N LYS A 58 2.52 -24.56 1.71
CA LYS A 58 3.42 -23.82 0.82
C LYS A 58 2.67 -23.11 -0.30
N LEU A 59 1.68 -23.76 -0.93
CA LEU A 59 0.85 -23.16 -1.98
C LEU A 59 0.13 -21.91 -1.47
N ASP A 60 -0.51 -22.03 -0.31
CA ASP A 60 -1.21 -20.90 0.30
C ASP A 60 -0.25 -19.78 0.76
N LEU A 61 0.95 -20.15 1.20
CA LEU A 61 1.99 -19.18 1.55
C LEU A 61 2.42 -18.38 0.32
N VAL A 62 2.71 -19.07 -0.79
CA VAL A 62 3.11 -18.44 -2.06
C VAL A 62 1.99 -17.56 -2.60
N ALA A 63 0.73 -18.03 -2.56
CA ALA A 63 -0.42 -17.23 -2.98
C ALA A 63 -0.55 -15.94 -2.15
N TRP A 64 -0.46 -16.07 -0.81
CA TRP A 64 -0.52 -14.92 0.08
C TRP A 64 0.69 -13.97 -0.09
N GLU A 65 1.89 -14.50 -0.29
CA GLU A 65 3.09 -13.69 -0.55
C GLU A 65 2.99 -12.93 -1.87
N LYS A 66 2.44 -13.56 -2.93
CA LYS A 66 2.15 -12.88 -4.20
C LYS A 66 1.11 -11.76 -4.03
N GLU A 67 0.07 -11.97 -3.21
CA GLU A 67 -0.88 -10.89 -2.87
C GLU A 67 -0.19 -9.75 -2.11
N ILE A 68 0.71 -10.08 -1.20
CA ILE A 68 1.51 -9.09 -0.48
C ILE A 68 2.47 -8.38 -1.44
N GLU A 69 3.09 -9.08 -2.36
CA GLU A 69 4.00 -8.47 -3.36
C GLU A 69 3.23 -7.59 -4.33
N ARG A 70 2.08 -8.03 -4.84
CA ARG A 70 1.15 -7.18 -5.60
C ARG A 70 0.65 -5.98 -4.78
N GLY A 71 0.42 -6.16 -3.49
CA GLY A 71 0.03 -5.11 -2.56
C GLY A 71 1.22 -4.36 -1.92
N ARG A 72 2.49 -4.76 -2.18
CA ARG A 72 3.68 -4.06 -1.66
C ARG A 72 3.91 -2.74 -2.33
N ASP A 73 3.66 -2.64 -3.62
CA ASP A 73 3.65 -1.35 -4.29
C ASP A 73 2.60 -0.44 -3.64
N THR A 74 1.45 -1.00 -3.27
CA THR A 74 0.42 -0.27 -2.52
C THR A 74 0.77 -0.06 -1.04
N LYS A 75 1.70 -0.83 -0.42
CA LYS A 75 2.06 -0.70 1.01
C LYS A 75 3.26 0.18 1.29
N ILE A 76 4.27 0.16 0.45
CA ILE A 76 5.31 1.19 0.46
C ILE A 76 4.64 2.55 0.27
N ASN A 77 3.61 2.59 -0.56
CA ASN A 77 2.81 3.76 -0.86
C ASN A 77 1.70 4.08 0.17
N LYS A 78 1.32 3.18 1.09
CA LYS A 78 0.40 3.50 2.22
C LYS A 78 1.02 4.42 3.26
N ALA A 79 2.34 4.52 3.30
CA ALA A 79 3.03 5.51 4.13
C ALA A 79 3.07 6.88 3.46
N LYS A 80 2.93 6.96 2.10
CA LYS A 80 2.90 8.23 1.38
C LYS A 80 1.60 8.97 1.62
N THR A 81 1.72 10.27 1.79
CA THR A 81 0.59 11.18 1.88
C THR A 81 0.03 11.51 0.49
N PHE A 82 -1.19 12.03 0.45
CA PHE A 82 -1.79 12.51 -0.79
C PHE A 82 -0.97 13.65 -1.43
N GLY A 83 -0.32 14.49 -0.61
CA GLY A 83 0.59 15.52 -1.08
C GLY A 83 1.82 14.96 -1.79
N GLU A 84 2.41 13.87 -1.27
CA GLU A 84 3.56 13.22 -1.92
C GLU A 84 3.16 12.59 -3.26
N TYR A 85 1.98 11.99 -3.35
CA TYR A 85 1.44 11.50 -4.63
C TYR A 85 1.11 12.64 -5.60
N MET A 86 0.57 13.75 -5.11
CA MET A 86 0.33 14.93 -5.91
C MET A 86 1.64 15.50 -6.47
N SER A 87 2.69 15.54 -5.66
CA SER A 87 4.02 15.97 -6.11
C SER A 87 4.56 15.05 -7.20
N GLU A 88 4.45 13.73 -7.02
CA GLU A 88 4.84 12.75 -8.03
C GLU A 88 4.04 12.92 -9.32
N TYR A 89 2.72 13.05 -9.23
CA TYR A 89 1.85 13.30 -10.36
C TYR A 89 2.24 14.58 -11.12
N ILE A 90 2.53 15.66 -10.41
CA ILE A 90 2.95 16.92 -11.02
C ILE A 90 4.29 16.75 -11.76
N GLU A 91 5.26 16.08 -11.16
CA GLU A 91 6.58 15.86 -11.79
C GLU A 91 6.49 14.95 -13.02
N THR A 92 5.68 13.90 -12.97
CA THR A 92 5.62 12.89 -14.04
C THR A 92 4.65 13.25 -15.16
N GLU A 93 3.49 13.81 -14.84
CA GLU A 93 2.40 14.01 -15.81
C GLU A 93 2.23 15.48 -16.22
N VAL A 94 2.53 16.42 -15.33
CA VAL A 94 2.26 17.84 -15.58
C VAL A 94 3.49 18.57 -16.10
N LYS A 95 4.62 18.43 -15.42
CA LYS A 95 5.88 19.14 -15.72
C LYS A 95 6.36 18.95 -17.16
N PRO A 96 6.30 17.75 -17.77
CA PRO A 96 6.72 17.56 -19.16
C PRO A 96 5.89 18.36 -20.18
N ASN A 97 4.67 18.77 -19.80
CA ASN A 97 3.70 19.41 -20.69
C ASN A 97 3.58 20.94 -20.50
N ILE A 98 4.41 21.53 -19.63
CA ILE A 98 4.37 22.99 -19.37
C ILE A 98 5.76 23.63 -19.48
N THR A 99 5.80 24.91 -19.81
CA THR A 99 7.06 25.67 -19.86
C THR A 99 7.65 25.88 -18.48
N GLY A 100 8.98 26.11 -18.39
CA GLY A 100 9.66 26.31 -17.10
C GLY A 100 9.05 27.44 -16.25
N SER A 101 8.74 28.61 -16.87
CA SER A 101 8.08 29.71 -16.15
C SER A 101 6.65 29.36 -15.71
N GLY A 102 5.92 28.66 -16.56
CA GLY A 102 4.58 28.15 -16.22
C GLY A 102 4.63 27.17 -15.06
N TYR A 103 5.65 26.30 -15.03
CA TYR A 103 5.84 25.35 -13.93
C TYR A 103 6.03 26.04 -12.58
N HIS A 104 6.86 27.09 -12.51
CA HIS A 104 7.05 27.84 -11.26
C HIS A 104 5.75 28.47 -10.74
N THR A 105 4.97 29.08 -11.65
CA THR A 105 3.66 29.66 -11.29
C THR A 105 2.70 28.59 -10.79
N TYR A 106 2.72 27.42 -11.43
CA TYR A 106 1.90 26.29 -11.10
C TYR A 106 2.23 25.73 -9.69
N ILE A 107 3.50 25.50 -9.41
CA ILE A 107 3.95 24.99 -8.09
C ILE A 107 3.66 26.03 -7.00
N ASN A 108 3.89 27.32 -7.24
CA ASN A 108 3.57 28.36 -6.26
C ASN A 108 2.06 28.40 -5.92
N ASN A 109 1.20 28.18 -6.92
CA ASN A 109 -0.23 28.06 -6.68
C ASN A 109 -0.57 26.82 -5.84
N MET A 110 0.02 25.67 -6.16
CA MET A 110 -0.20 24.43 -5.42
C MET A 110 0.31 24.50 -3.98
N ASN A 111 1.48 25.10 -3.75
CA ASN A 111 2.02 25.29 -2.41
C ASN A 111 1.02 26.05 -1.52
N ARG A 112 0.50 27.19 -2.01
CA ARG A 112 -0.39 28.07 -1.25
C ARG A 112 -1.85 27.55 -1.10
N ASN A 113 -2.29 26.70 -2.03
CA ASN A 113 -3.70 26.36 -2.13
C ASN A 113 -3.97 24.85 -1.99
N PHE A 114 -2.94 24.02 -1.84
CA PHE A 114 -3.08 22.59 -1.63
C PHE A 114 -2.09 22.05 -0.58
N PHE A 115 -0.77 22.25 -0.76
CA PHE A 115 0.23 21.63 0.12
C PHE A 115 0.20 22.16 1.56
N ASP A 116 -0.24 23.40 1.77
CA ASP A 116 -0.42 24.01 3.09
C ASP A 116 -1.70 23.51 3.79
N PHE A 117 -2.60 22.81 3.10
CA PHE A 117 -3.86 22.34 3.66
C PHE A 117 -3.75 20.91 4.24
N PRO A 118 -4.56 20.58 5.28
CA PRO A 118 -4.50 19.28 5.95
C PRO A 118 -4.66 18.07 5.01
N ILE A 119 -5.47 18.19 3.95
CA ILE A 119 -5.74 17.09 3.00
C ILE A 119 -4.45 16.57 2.34
N SER A 120 -3.45 17.43 2.13
CA SER A 120 -2.16 17.03 1.57
C SER A 120 -1.40 16.05 2.46
N LYS A 121 -1.65 16.08 3.77
CA LYS A 121 -1.02 15.23 4.79
C LYS A 121 -1.77 13.92 5.03
N TYR A 122 -2.94 13.74 4.43
CA TYR A 122 -3.73 12.53 4.59
C TYR A 122 -3.10 11.37 3.79
N GLN A 123 -3.15 10.20 4.37
CA GLN A 123 -2.82 8.96 3.67
C GLN A 123 -3.99 8.58 2.74
N LEU A 124 -3.72 7.85 1.64
CA LEU A 124 -4.76 7.55 0.64
C LEU A 124 -6.01 6.87 1.22
N HIS A 125 -5.83 6.00 2.22
CA HIS A 125 -6.96 5.31 2.86
C HIS A 125 -7.86 6.22 3.72
N MET A 126 -7.42 7.43 4.03
CA MET A 126 -8.19 8.44 4.76
C MET A 126 -8.98 9.36 3.82
N LEU A 127 -8.65 9.33 2.52
CA LEU A 127 -9.34 10.16 1.53
C LEU A 127 -10.72 9.59 1.23
N ASN A 128 -11.70 10.46 1.30
CA ASN A 128 -13.08 10.19 0.91
C ASN A 128 -13.75 11.48 0.39
N ALA A 129 -14.93 11.36 -0.16
CA ALA A 129 -15.66 12.50 -0.74
C ALA A 129 -15.84 13.66 0.26
N VAL A 130 -16.15 13.35 1.53
CA VAL A 130 -16.39 14.36 2.58
C VAL A 130 -15.14 15.18 2.86
N GLU A 131 -13.96 14.56 2.88
CA GLU A 131 -12.70 15.29 3.09
C GLU A 131 -12.35 16.19 1.90
N PHE A 132 -12.67 15.78 0.66
CA PHE A 132 -12.52 16.65 -0.50
C PHE A 132 -13.53 17.80 -0.50
N GLU A 133 -14.79 17.58 -0.15
CA GLU A 133 -15.81 18.61 -0.01
C GLU A 133 -15.36 19.63 1.03
N ARG A 134 -14.98 19.20 2.22
CA ARG A 134 -14.46 20.06 3.29
C ARG A 134 -13.26 20.91 2.82
N TYR A 135 -12.33 20.30 2.12
CA TYR A 135 -11.18 21.04 1.58
C TYR A 135 -11.62 22.06 0.53
N PHE A 136 -12.50 21.69 -0.41
CA PHE A 136 -12.96 22.58 -1.46
C PHE A 136 -13.76 23.74 -0.90
N ASP A 137 -14.63 23.51 0.06
CA ASP A 137 -15.39 24.56 0.75
C ASP A 137 -14.43 25.53 1.46
N THR A 138 -13.46 25.01 2.21
CA THR A 138 -12.46 25.83 2.91
C THR A 138 -11.67 26.72 1.94
N ILE A 139 -11.19 26.21 0.82
CA ILE A 139 -10.42 27.06 -0.12
C ILE A 139 -11.31 28.05 -0.86
N LEU A 140 -12.59 27.72 -1.12
CA LEU A 140 -13.54 28.61 -1.76
C LEU A 140 -13.97 29.77 -0.85
N GLU A 141 -14.01 29.56 0.45
CA GLU A 141 -14.23 30.62 1.44
C GLU A 141 -13.04 31.59 1.52
N LEU A 142 -11.83 31.06 1.41
CA LEU A 142 -10.59 31.84 1.58
C LEU A 142 -10.12 32.52 0.29
N LYS A 143 -10.51 32.02 -0.87
CA LYS A 143 -9.94 32.42 -2.19
C LYS A 143 -11.01 32.54 -3.26
N SER A 144 -10.69 33.25 -4.35
CA SER A 144 -11.57 33.33 -5.50
C SER A 144 -11.72 31.98 -6.22
N LYS A 145 -12.88 31.75 -6.86
CA LYS A 145 -13.12 30.55 -7.69
C LYS A 145 -12.03 30.32 -8.74
N LYS A 146 -11.49 31.38 -9.34
CA LYS A 146 -10.40 31.32 -10.33
C LYS A 146 -9.13 30.75 -9.71
N THR A 147 -8.77 31.16 -8.50
CA THR A 147 -7.59 30.65 -7.77
C THR A 147 -7.75 29.21 -7.35
N CYS A 148 -8.95 28.80 -6.96
CA CYS A 148 -9.25 27.43 -6.51
C CYS A 148 -9.38 26.42 -7.65
N SER A 149 -9.62 26.87 -8.88
CA SER A 149 -9.86 26.02 -10.05
C SER A 149 -8.71 25.05 -10.31
N LEU A 150 -7.47 25.52 -10.25
CA LEU A 150 -6.28 24.68 -10.52
C LEU A 150 -6.12 23.56 -9.49
N PRO A 151 -6.05 23.80 -8.16
CA PRO A 151 -5.90 22.74 -7.19
C PRO A 151 -7.08 21.74 -7.20
N MET A 152 -8.31 22.20 -7.43
CA MET A 152 -9.48 21.32 -7.54
C MET A 152 -9.38 20.39 -8.75
N GLN A 153 -8.97 20.91 -9.93
CA GLN A 153 -8.76 20.10 -11.13
C GLN A 153 -7.64 19.09 -10.94
N LEU A 154 -6.57 19.48 -10.27
CA LEU A 154 -5.45 18.60 -10.01
C LEU A 154 -5.79 17.49 -9.03
N CYS A 155 -6.55 17.78 -7.99
CA CYS A 155 -7.06 16.73 -7.10
C CYS A 155 -7.83 15.68 -7.89
N LYS A 156 -8.75 16.09 -8.77
CA LYS A 156 -9.52 15.16 -9.63
C LYS A 156 -8.62 14.33 -10.54
N ARG A 157 -7.65 14.98 -11.22
CA ARG A 157 -6.73 14.30 -12.14
C ARG A 157 -5.78 13.35 -11.42
N CYS A 158 -5.24 13.78 -10.28
CA CYS A 158 -4.38 12.94 -9.45
C CYS A 158 -5.14 11.73 -8.90
N CYS A 159 -6.38 11.89 -8.42
CA CYS A 159 -7.20 10.77 -7.99
C CYS A 159 -7.45 9.78 -9.12
N LYS A 160 -7.78 10.25 -10.33
CA LYS A 160 -7.91 9.37 -11.51
C LYS A 160 -6.62 8.63 -11.81
N TRP A 161 -5.49 9.32 -11.84
CA TRP A 161 -4.16 8.72 -12.03
C TRP A 161 -3.82 7.66 -10.98
N LEU A 162 -4.23 7.86 -9.72
CA LEU A 162 -4.08 6.88 -8.64
C LEU A 162 -4.99 5.65 -8.84
N VAL A 163 -6.23 5.86 -9.30
CA VAL A 163 -7.17 4.77 -9.63
C VAL A 163 -6.63 3.93 -10.80
N ASP A 164 -6.16 4.57 -11.87
CA ASP A 164 -5.59 3.90 -13.04
C ASP A 164 -4.35 3.04 -12.67
N ARG A 165 -3.65 3.38 -11.60
CA ARG A 165 -2.51 2.63 -11.01
C ARG A 165 -2.92 1.65 -9.90
N SER A 166 -4.20 1.48 -9.65
CA SER A 166 -4.74 0.62 -8.57
C SER A 166 -4.23 1.01 -7.16
N LEU A 167 -3.83 2.26 -6.96
CA LEU A 167 -3.38 2.81 -5.67
C LEU A 167 -4.55 3.37 -4.85
N LEU A 168 -5.61 3.81 -5.52
CA LEU A 168 -6.87 4.26 -4.96
C LEU A 168 -8.01 3.41 -5.55
N LYS A 169 -9.07 3.17 -4.78
CA LYS A 169 -10.27 2.42 -5.21
C LYS A 169 -11.42 3.36 -5.48
#